data_58f5e0bbd2d3ce09099a643976808baa
#
_entry.id   58f5e0bbd2d3ce09099a643976808baa
#
_cell.length_a   1.000
_cell.length_b   1.000
_cell.length_c   1.000
_cell.angle_alpha   90.00
_cell.angle_beta   90.00
_cell.angle_gamma   90.00
#
_symmetry.space_group_name_H-M   'P 1'
#
loop_
_entity.id
_entity.type
_entity.pdbx_description
1 polymer ?
#
loop_
_entity_poly.entity_id
_entity_poly.type
_entity_poly.pdbx_seq_one_letter_code
_entity_poly.pdbx_strand_id
1 'polypeptide(L)'
;MKYSMQRYWFGDVMESGCTRAEGDAAALAQRISTLTAAMEGFVPLRWEQAVACGAAGDRAGYLARLREITSLLAERKIRDWYARGDTLLIQKVRMLEDLDRAANLVAERFQEWDRALHPGPRDELRDTAPRQALEQARGHAEGAQIPVISSVDGLALARAALVQEVSAGAGDILPNCTALVGGLVAARLLSAAGSLDALARLPAASLQVLGARAALFAHLRTGSPPPKHGILYQHHRVHNAPRNRRGKVARTLAARLAIAARLDRYRGTRDEEFLKQADEAVRRAGRGT
;
A
#
# COMPACT_ATOMS: atom_id res chain seq x y z
N MET A 1 -18.11 -34.51 33.61
CA MET A 1 -17.84 -34.78 32.18
C MET A 1 -18.40 -33.63 31.37
N LYS A 2 -17.59 -32.77 30.81
CA LYS A 2 -18.03 -31.73 29.89
C LYS A 2 -18.31 -32.38 28.55
N TYR A 3 -19.56 -32.52 28.17
CA TYR A 3 -19.96 -32.92 26.82
C TYR A 3 -19.37 -31.92 25.84
N SER A 4 -18.38 -32.30 25.08
CA SER A 4 -17.75 -31.39 24.11
C SER A 4 -18.60 -31.39 22.85
N MET A 5 -19.42 -30.38 22.68
CA MET A 5 -20.11 -30.08 21.45
C MET A 5 -19.09 -29.61 20.41
N GLN A 6 -19.00 -30.32 19.28
CA GLN A 6 -18.14 -29.96 18.17
C GLN A 6 -18.95 -29.18 17.14
N ARG A 7 -18.51 -27.96 16.82
CA ARG A 7 -19.20 -27.06 15.88
C ARG A 7 -18.54 -27.08 14.52
N TYR A 8 -19.31 -27.43 13.53
CA TYR A 8 -18.90 -27.45 12.13
C TYR A 8 -19.72 -26.47 11.29
N TRP A 9 -19.27 -26.20 10.08
CA TRP A 9 -20.02 -25.38 9.13
C TRP A 9 -21.40 -25.97 8.80
N PHE A 10 -21.53 -27.31 8.80
CA PHE A 10 -22.75 -28.03 8.48
C PHE A 10 -23.66 -28.31 9.68
N GLY A 11 -23.21 -28.09 10.90
CA GLY A 11 -24.02 -28.35 12.10
C GLY A 11 -23.21 -28.51 13.38
N ASP A 12 -23.90 -28.79 14.46
CA ASP A 12 -23.33 -29.05 15.79
C ASP A 12 -23.42 -30.55 16.09
N VAL A 13 -22.29 -31.18 16.32
CA VAL A 13 -22.17 -32.63 16.59
C VAL A 13 -21.96 -32.84 18.08
N MET A 14 -22.82 -33.66 18.69
CA MET A 14 -22.77 -34.09 20.08
C MET A 14 -22.70 -35.62 20.13
N GLU A 15 -22.36 -36.20 21.26
CA GLU A 15 -22.41 -37.67 21.45
C GLU A 15 -23.81 -38.26 21.22
N SER A 16 -24.84 -37.46 21.48
CA SER A 16 -26.26 -37.85 21.33
C SER A 16 -26.82 -37.71 19.91
N GLY A 17 -26.07 -37.12 18.99
CA GLY A 17 -26.51 -36.88 17.62
C GLY A 17 -25.99 -35.60 17.01
N CYS A 18 -26.51 -35.25 15.84
CA CYS A 18 -26.11 -34.06 15.10
C CYS A 18 -27.32 -33.14 14.86
N THR A 19 -27.15 -31.85 15.13
CA THR A 19 -28.09 -30.79 14.75
C THR A 19 -27.56 -30.13 13.49
N ARG A 20 -28.21 -30.37 12.34
CA ARG A 20 -27.82 -29.79 11.06
C ARG A 20 -28.02 -28.27 11.08
N ALA A 21 -27.07 -27.52 10.55
CA ALA A 21 -27.22 -26.09 10.29
C ALA A 21 -28.15 -25.89 9.09
N GLU A 22 -29.18 -25.09 9.29
CA GLU A 22 -30.12 -24.71 8.22
C GLU A 22 -29.61 -23.47 7.47
N GLY A 23 -30.04 -23.37 6.21
CA GLY A 23 -29.79 -22.22 5.36
C GLY A 23 -29.04 -22.55 4.06
N ASP A 24 -28.96 -21.53 3.23
CA ASP A 24 -28.21 -21.56 1.97
C ASP A 24 -26.68 -21.46 2.18
N ALA A 25 -25.94 -21.47 1.09
CA ALA A 25 -24.48 -21.36 1.14
C ALA A 25 -24.02 -20.05 1.80
N ALA A 26 -24.77 -18.95 1.68
CA ALA A 26 -24.45 -17.66 2.29
C ALA A 26 -24.64 -17.69 3.82
N ALA A 27 -25.68 -18.32 4.33
CA ALA A 27 -25.92 -18.53 5.76
C ALA A 27 -24.83 -19.42 6.38
N LEU A 28 -24.42 -20.49 5.68
CA LEU A 28 -23.34 -21.38 6.11
C LEU A 28 -21.98 -20.68 6.08
N ALA A 29 -21.72 -19.82 5.11
CA ALA A 29 -20.54 -18.97 5.05
C ALA A 29 -20.50 -17.99 6.25
N GLN A 30 -21.63 -17.39 6.61
CA GLN A 30 -21.73 -16.53 7.80
C GLN A 30 -21.45 -17.32 9.08
N ARG A 31 -21.98 -18.54 9.19
CA ARG A 31 -21.69 -19.44 10.32
C ARG A 31 -20.20 -19.72 10.48
N ILE A 32 -19.47 -20.00 9.37
CA ILE A 32 -18.01 -20.18 9.41
C ILE A 32 -17.33 -18.94 9.95
N SER A 33 -17.71 -17.74 9.48
CA SER A 33 -17.14 -16.49 9.94
C SER A 33 -17.30 -16.31 11.46
N THR A 34 -18.49 -16.66 11.99
CA THR A 34 -18.78 -16.59 13.43
C THR A 34 -17.94 -17.58 14.23
N LEU A 35 -17.83 -18.85 13.76
CA LEU A 35 -17.02 -19.90 14.41
C LEU A 35 -15.54 -19.52 14.43
N THR A 36 -15.03 -18.97 13.32
CA THR A 36 -13.63 -18.54 13.21
C THR A 36 -13.32 -17.37 14.16
N ALA A 37 -14.26 -16.44 14.34
CA ALA A 37 -14.10 -15.31 15.25
C ALA A 37 -14.08 -15.74 16.73
N ALA A 38 -14.84 -16.79 17.08
CA ALA A 38 -14.89 -17.33 18.43
C ALA A 38 -13.64 -18.15 18.81
N MET A 39 -12.75 -18.44 17.86
CA MET A 39 -11.54 -19.28 18.07
C MET A 39 -11.82 -20.61 18.81
N GLU A 40 -13.03 -21.14 18.71
CA GLU A 40 -13.38 -22.44 19.26
C GLU A 40 -12.66 -23.52 18.44
N GLY A 41 -11.93 -24.37 19.13
CA GLY A 41 -10.89 -25.28 18.66
C GLY A 41 -11.09 -25.88 17.28
N PHE A 42 -10.03 -25.87 16.47
CA PHE A 42 -10.01 -26.53 15.17
C PHE A 42 -10.16 -28.04 15.34
N VAL A 43 -11.31 -28.57 15.01
CA VAL A 43 -11.55 -30.00 14.93
C VAL A 43 -11.35 -30.44 13.48
N PRO A 44 -10.61 -31.55 13.22
CA PRO A 44 -10.44 -32.05 11.87
C PRO A 44 -11.78 -32.27 11.18
N LEU A 45 -11.96 -31.71 9.99
CA LEU A 45 -13.16 -31.88 9.19
C LEU A 45 -13.28 -33.33 8.73
N ARG A 46 -14.34 -34.01 9.19
CA ARG A 46 -14.70 -35.38 8.78
C ARG A 46 -15.93 -35.30 7.90
N TRP A 47 -15.77 -35.58 6.63
CA TRP A 47 -16.91 -35.57 5.66
C TRP A 47 -17.95 -36.61 6.03
N GLU A 48 -17.55 -37.73 6.64
CA GLU A 48 -18.47 -38.81 7.10
C GLU A 48 -19.48 -38.25 8.12
N GLN A 49 -19.07 -37.37 9.00
CA GLN A 49 -19.96 -36.71 9.98
C GLN A 49 -20.97 -35.79 9.27
N ALA A 50 -20.55 -35.11 8.21
CA ALA A 50 -21.47 -34.28 7.41
C ALA A 50 -22.52 -35.11 6.70
N VAL A 51 -22.17 -36.29 6.21
CA VAL A 51 -23.11 -37.26 5.62
C VAL A 51 -24.04 -37.79 6.69
N ALA A 52 -23.54 -38.22 7.84
CA ALA A 52 -24.35 -38.71 8.95
C ALA A 52 -25.33 -37.63 9.48
N CYS A 53 -24.93 -36.35 9.37
CA CYS A 53 -25.76 -35.19 9.72
C CYS A 53 -26.79 -34.79 8.63
N GLY A 54 -26.80 -35.50 7.48
CA GLY A 54 -27.66 -35.16 6.35
C GLY A 54 -27.30 -33.84 5.62
N ALA A 55 -26.08 -33.33 5.84
CA ALA A 55 -25.63 -32.12 5.18
C ALA A 55 -25.08 -32.38 3.76
N ALA A 56 -24.70 -33.60 3.45
CA ALA A 56 -24.28 -34.06 2.13
C ALA A 56 -24.69 -35.53 1.93
N GLY A 57 -24.87 -35.95 0.68
CA GLY A 57 -25.20 -37.36 0.38
C GLY A 57 -23.97 -38.26 0.36
N ASP A 58 -22.84 -37.73 -0.03
CA ASP A 58 -21.56 -38.42 -0.15
C ASP A 58 -20.38 -37.45 -0.04
N ARG A 59 -19.15 -37.98 -0.20
CA ARG A 59 -17.93 -37.17 -0.20
C ARG A 59 -17.90 -36.13 -1.33
N ALA A 60 -18.40 -36.49 -2.51
CA ALA A 60 -18.38 -35.56 -3.66
C ALA A 60 -19.33 -34.39 -3.43
N GLY A 61 -20.53 -34.64 -2.92
CA GLY A 61 -21.51 -33.63 -2.53
C GLY A 61 -20.98 -32.73 -1.39
N TYR A 62 -20.32 -33.33 -0.40
CA TYR A 62 -19.63 -32.57 0.67
C TYR A 62 -18.58 -31.60 0.11
N LEU A 63 -17.69 -32.07 -0.77
CA LEU A 63 -16.64 -31.24 -1.36
C LEU A 63 -17.22 -30.17 -2.29
N ALA A 64 -18.27 -30.46 -3.05
CA ALA A 64 -18.92 -29.48 -3.90
C ALA A 64 -19.51 -28.33 -3.05
N ARG A 65 -20.23 -28.67 -1.98
CA ARG A 65 -20.81 -27.66 -1.09
C ARG A 65 -19.75 -26.87 -0.31
N LEU A 66 -18.68 -27.52 0.13
CA LEU A 66 -17.58 -26.85 0.78
C LEU A 66 -16.89 -25.85 -0.17
N ARG A 67 -16.69 -26.19 -1.43
CA ARG A 67 -16.15 -25.28 -2.46
C ARG A 67 -17.05 -24.06 -2.65
N GLU A 68 -18.35 -24.27 -2.80
CA GLU A 68 -19.32 -23.18 -2.93
C GLU A 68 -19.22 -22.19 -1.76
N ILE A 69 -19.27 -22.70 -0.53
CA ILE A 69 -19.20 -21.89 0.69
C ILE A 69 -17.87 -21.16 0.81
N THR A 70 -16.75 -21.86 0.53
CA THR A 70 -15.41 -21.25 0.63
C THR A 70 -15.18 -20.21 -0.46
N SER A 71 -15.74 -20.38 -1.67
CA SER A 71 -15.70 -19.36 -2.72
C SER A 71 -16.48 -18.11 -2.31
N LEU A 72 -17.68 -18.25 -1.78
CA LEU A 72 -18.46 -17.12 -1.25
C LEU A 72 -17.75 -16.39 -0.12
N LEU A 73 -17.10 -17.13 0.79
CA LEU A 73 -16.29 -16.54 1.86
C LEU A 73 -15.10 -15.76 1.31
N ALA A 74 -14.40 -16.31 0.31
CA ALA A 74 -13.27 -15.66 -0.33
C ALA A 74 -13.71 -14.38 -1.04
N GLU A 75 -14.79 -14.44 -1.83
CA GLU A 75 -15.36 -13.27 -2.52
C GLU A 75 -15.78 -12.18 -1.53
N ARG A 76 -16.44 -12.55 -0.41
CA ARG A 76 -16.82 -11.60 0.63
C ARG A 76 -15.59 -10.96 1.26
N LYS A 77 -14.60 -11.74 1.68
CA LYS A 77 -13.34 -11.21 2.25
C LYS A 77 -12.59 -10.31 1.28
N ILE A 78 -12.56 -10.64 -0.01
CA ILE A 78 -11.97 -9.81 -1.05
C ILE A 78 -12.74 -8.49 -1.18
N ARG A 79 -14.07 -8.54 -1.23
CA ARG A 79 -14.94 -7.36 -1.31
C ARG A 79 -14.74 -6.43 -0.08
N ASP A 80 -14.76 -7.01 1.12
CA ASP A 80 -14.55 -6.28 2.37
C ASP A 80 -13.14 -5.64 2.41
N TRP A 81 -12.15 -6.36 1.87
CA TRP A 81 -10.78 -5.85 1.77
C TRP A 81 -10.68 -4.66 0.80
N TYR A 82 -11.33 -4.76 -0.39
CA TYR A 82 -11.36 -3.65 -1.36
C TYR A 82 -12.21 -2.46 -0.90
N ALA A 83 -13.22 -2.70 -0.07
CA ALA A 83 -14.03 -1.63 0.52
C ALA A 83 -13.28 -0.78 1.56
N ARG A 84 -12.10 -1.21 2.03
CA ARG A 84 -11.29 -0.45 2.97
C ARG A 84 -10.67 0.77 2.26
N GLY A 85 -10.81 1.93 2.91
CA GLY A 85 -10.30 3.20 2.36
C GLY A 85 -8.79 3.19 2.09
N ASP A 86 -8.00 2.49 2.94
CA ASP A 86 -6.56 2.36 2.77
C ASP A 86 -6.19 1.59 1.49
N THR A 87 -6.98 0.56 1.11
CA THR A 87 -6.76 -0.21 -0.12
C THR A 87 -6.95 0.66 -1.36
N LEU A 88 -8.04 1.45 -1.42
CA LEU A 88 -8.29 2.34 -2.54
C LEU A 88 -7.18 3.39 -2.69
N LEU A 89 -6.75 3.98 -1.57
CA LEU A 89 -5.66 4.95 -1.57
C LEU A 89 -4.34 4.33 -2.08
N ILE A 90 -4.03 3.10 -1.67
CA ILE A 90 -2.87 2.36 -2.17
C ILE A 90 -2.91 2.16 -3.68
N GLN A 91 -4.09 1.79 -4.25
CA GLN A 91 -4.22 1.63 -5.69
C GLN A 91 -4.03 2.96 -6.44
N LYS A 92 -4.55 4.07 -5.92
CA LYS A 92 -4.31 5.41 -6.48
C LYS A 92 -2.82 5.79 -6.47
N VAL A 93 -2.09 5.47 -5.39
CA VAL A 93 -0.64 5.71 -5.32
C VAL A 93 0.12 4.86 -6.33
N ARG A 94 -0.21 3.59 -6.46
CA ARG A 94 0.41 2.70 -7.47
C ARG A 94 0.18 3.22 -8.88
N MET A 95 -1.05 3.62 -9.20
CA MET A 95 -1.37 4.25 -10.49
C MET A 95 -0.53 5.52 -10.72
N LEU A 96 -0.36 6.37 -9.70
CA LEU A 96 0.47 7.56 -9.77
C LEU A 96 1.93 7.23 -10.13
N GLU A 97 2.50 6.20 -9.49
CA GLU A 97 3.85 5.72 -9.76
C GLU A 97 3.99 5.11 -11.16
N ASP A 98 2.95 4.45 -11.66
CA ASP A 98 2.91 3.92 -13.02
C ASP A 98 2.82 5.03 -14.07
N LEU A 99 2.01 6.08 -13.83
CA LEU A 99 1.96 7.27 -14.68
C LEU A 99 3.32 7.97 -14.75
N ASP A 100 4.01 8.12 -13.61
CA ASP A 100 5.36 8.70 -13.57
C ASP A 100 6.35 7.88 -14.40
N ARG A 101 6.31 6.54 -14.29
CA ARG A 101 7.16 5.63 -15.07
C ARG A 101 6.86 5.67 -16.55
N ALA A 102 5.59 5.62 -16.93
CA ALA A 102 5.16 5.67 -18.31
C ALA A 102 5.57 7.00 -18.99
N ALA A 103 5.31 8.13 -18.32
CA ALA A 103 5.67 9.44 -18.83
C ALA A 103 7.19 9.59 -19.00
N ASN A 104 8.00 9.09 -18.07
CA ASN A 104 9.44 9.13 -18.17
C ASN A 104 9.95 8.23 -19.34
N LEU A 105 9.42 7.00 -19.45
CA LEU A 105 9.78 6.07 -20.51
C LEU A 105 9.49 6.66 -21.90
N VAL A 106 8.30 7.24 -22.08
CA VAL A 106 7.91 7.87 -23.34
C VAL A 106 8.80 9.07 -23.63
N ALA A 107 9.10 9.92 -22.65
CA ALA A 107 9.98 11.07 -22.80
C ALA A 107 11.42 10.66 -23.16
N GLU A 108 11.96 9.60 -22.55
CA GLU A 108 13.30 9.06 -22.89
C GLU A 108 13.34 8.54 -24.32
N ARG A 109 12.34 7.77 -24.76
CA ARG A 109 12.25 7.26 -26.12
C ARG A 109 12.02 8.37 -27.14
N PHE A 110 11.21 9.36 -26.82
CA PHE A 110 11.03 10.54 -27.64
C PHE A 110 12.34 11.32 -27.82
N GLN A 111 13.10 11.51 -26.76
CA GLN A 111 14.41 12.18 -26.83
C GLN A 111 15.38 11.45 -27.74
N GLU A 112 15.41 10.10 -27.70
CA GLU A 112 16.24 9.32 -28.62
C GLU A 112 15.78 9.47 -30.08
N TRP A 113 14.47 9.48 -30.33
CA TRP A 113 13.90 9.68 -31.65
C TRP A 113 14.17 11.09 -32.19
N ASP A 114 13.99 12.11 -31.39
CA ASP A 114 14.25 13.51 -31.76
C ASP A 114 15.74 13.72 -32.12
N ARG A 115 16.64 13.12 -31.33
CA ARG A 115 18.10 13.12 -31.66
C ARG A 115 18.47 12.43 -32.97
N ALA A 116 17.72 11.41 -33.34
CA ALA A 116 17.96 10.73 -34.60
C ALA A 116 17.52 11.60 -35.80
N LEU A 117 16.54 12.43 -35.65
CA LEU A 117 16.07 13.39 -36.66
C LEU A 117 16.94 14.66 -36.70
N HIS A 118 17.43 15.10 -35.55
CA HIS A 118 18.18 16.35 -35.39
C HIS A 118 19.53 16.07 -34.71
N PRO A 119 20.49 15.48 -35.43
CA PRO A 119 21.81 15.17 -34.89
C PRO A 119 22.57 16.46 -34.57
N GLY A 120 22.70 16.79 -33.30
CA GLY A 120 23.47 17.93 -32.77
C GLY A 120 24.79 17.51 -32.13
N PRO A 121 25.63 18.47 -31.68
CA PRO A 121 26.87 18.18 -30.95
C PRO A 121 26.61 17.36 -29.70
N ARG A 122 27.39 16.29 -29.47
CA ARG A 122 27.17 15.32 -28.39
C ARG A 122 27.18 15.89 -26.98
N ASP A 123 27.85 17.01 -26.74
CA ASP A 123 28.07 17.57 -25.41
C ASP A 123 26.88 18.38 -24.87
N GLU A 124 26.10 19.04 -25.74
CA GLU A 124 24.92 19.80 -25.34
C GLU A 124 23.72 18.92 -24.98
N LEU A 125 23.71 17.66 -25.43
CA LEU A 125 22.57 16.74 -25.33
C LEU A 125 22.66 15.78 -24.13
N ARG A 126 23.82 15.67 -23.47
CA ARG A 126 24.04 14.67 -22.42
C ARG A 126 23.34 14.98 -21.09
N ASP A 127 23.11 16.25 -20.77
CA ASP A 127 22.62 16.68 -19.46
C ASP A 127 21.15 17.12 -19.46
N THR A 128 20.47 17.13 -20.61
CA THR A 128 19.07 17.53 -20.68
C THR A 128 18.15 16.42 -20.17
N ALA A 129 17.37 16.70 -19.12
CA ALA A 129 16.40 15.76 -18.63
C ALA A 129 15.35 15.43 -19.73
N PRO A 130 14.89 14.17 -19.87
CA PRO A 130 14.00 13.75 -20.94
C PRO A 130 12.74 14.61 -21.11
N ARG A 131 12.13 15.04 -20.02
CA ARG A 131 10.97 15.97 -20.07
C ARG A 131 11.32 17.36 -20.57
N GLN A 132 12.51 17.85 -20.25
CA GLN A 132 12.98 19.15 -20.75
C GLN A 132 13.31 19.07 -22.23
N ALA A 133 13.89 17.98 -22.70
CA ALA A 133 14.11 17.73 -24.12
C ALA A 133 12.80 17.71 -24.92
N LEU A 134 11.76 17.08 -24.36
CA LEU A 134 10.43 17.06 -24.97
C LEU A 134 9.81 18.46 -25.06
N GLU A 135 9.99 19.31 -24.06
CA GLU A 135 9.55 20.73 -24.13
C GLU A 135 10.31 21.51 -25.21
N GLN A 136 11.61 21.30 -25.34
CA GLN A 136 12.42 21.94 -26.38
C GLN A 136 12.00 21.51 -27.79
N ALA A 137 11.66 20.21 -27.95
CA ALA A 137 11.22 19.66 -29.23
C ALA A 137 9.86 20.21 -29.72
N ARG A 138 9.03 20.78 -28.86
CA ARG A 138 7.72 21.33 -29.26
C ARG A 138 7.80 22.34 -30.38
N GLY A 139 8.88 23.12 -30.45
CA GLY A 139 9.07 24.18 -31.46
C GLY A 139 9.37 23.66 -32.86
N HIS A 140 9.78 22.39 -33.01
CA HIS A 140 10.17 21.79 -34.29
C HIS A 140 9.58 20.39 -34.51
N ALA A 141 8.69 19.93 -33.61
CA ALA A 141 8.05 18.62 -33.72
C ALA A 141 7.15 18.54 -34.97
N GLU A 142 7.27 17.43 -35.72
CA GLU A 142 6.50 17.21 -36.94
C GLU A 142 5.84 15.83 -36.94
N GLY A 143 4.79 15.69 -37.73
CA GLY A 143 4.13 14.41 -37.99
C GLY A 143 3.70 13.68 -36.70
N ALA A 144 4.20 12.44 -36.51
CA ALA A 144 3.86 11.60 -35.39
C ALA A 144 4.47 12.05 -34.04
N GLN A 145 5.43 12.98 -34.05
CA GLN A 145 5.98 13.55 -32.81
C GLN A 145 4.93 14.36 -32.03
N ILE A 146 4.06 15.09 -32.72
CA ILE A 146 3.03 15.94 -32.11
C ILE A 146 2.07 15.13 -31.20
N PRO A 147 1.42 14.04 -31.67
CA PRO A 147 0.55 13.25 -30.82
C PRO A 147 1.29 12.53 -29.67
N VAL A 148 2.56 12.20 -29.82
CA VAL A 148 3.37 11.63 -28.75
C VAL A 148 3.60 12.65 -27.64
N ILE A 149 3.96 13.89 -27.96
CA ILE A 149 4.08 14.98 -27.00
C ILE A 149 2.75 15.20 -26.26
N SER A 150 1.64 15.29 -27.04
CA SER A 150 0.29 15.45 -26.45
C SER A 150 -0.10 14.30 -25.49
N SER A 151 0.37 13.07 -25.78
CA SER A 151 0.14 11.93 -24.90
C SER A 151 0.87 12.08 -23.56
N VAL A 152 2.11 12.59 -23.56
CA VAL A 152 2.85 12.87 -22.32
C VAL A 152 2.19 14.00 -21.53
N ASP A 153 1.64 15.01 -22.20
CA ASP A 153 0.86 16.07 -21.54
C ASP A 153 -0.40 15.51 -20.88
N GLY A 154 -1.10 14.61 -21.57
CA GLY A 154 -2.26 13.90 -21.01
C GLY A 154 -1.90 13.11 -19.76
N LEU A 155 -0.76 12.39 -19.77
CA LEU A 155 -0.26 11.69 -18.58
C LEU A 155 0.08 12.66 -17.44
N ALA A 156 0.68 13.81 -17.75
CA ALA A 156 1.01 14.83 -16.75
C ALA A 156 -0.26 15.45 -16.12
N LEU A 157 -1.29 15.70 -16.92
CA LEU A 157 -2.59 16.20 -16.44
C LEU A 157 -3.28 15.16 -15.54
N ALA A 158 -3.36 13.91 -15.98
CA ALA A 158 -3.93 12.82 -15.19
C ALA A 158 -3.18 12.63 -13.86
N ARG A 159 -1.85 12.72 -13.90
CA ARG A 159 -0.99 12.69 -12.72
C ARG A 159 -1.31 13.82 -11.74
N ALA A 160 -1.47 15.05 -12.24
CA ALA A 160 -1.78 16.21 -11.40
C ALA A 160 -3.11 16.04 -10.66
N ALA A 161 -4.15 15.61 -11.37
CA ALA A 161 -5.45 15.31 -10.78
C ALA A 161 -5.35 14.22 -9.71
N LEU A 162 -4.65 13.12 -10.02
CA LEU A 162 -4.48 12.01 -9.09
C LEU A 162 -3.68 12.39 -7.84
N VAL A 163 -2.70 13.28 -7.94
CA VAL A 163 -1.96 13.81 -6.77
C VAL A 163 -2.88 14.55 -5.81
N GLN A 164 -3.84 15.33 -6.32
CA GLN A 164 -4.83 16.03 -5.48
C GLN A 164 -5.73 15.01 -4.75
N GLU A 165 -6.27 14.04 -5.49
CA GLU A 165 -7.10 12.99 -4.89
C GLU A 165 -6.35 12.14 -3.84
N VAL A 166 -5.11 11.76 -4.14
CA VAL A 166 -4.24 11.00 -3.21
C VAL A 166 -3.96 11.81 -1.95
N SER A 167 -3.67 13.11 -2.11
CA SER A 167 -3.38 13.98 -0.98
C SER A 167 -4.59 14.20 -0.08
N ALA A 168 -5.77 14.39 -0.67
CA ALA A 168 -7.04 14.53 0.06
C ALA A 168 -7.39 13.23 0.79
N GLY A 169 -7.42 12.08 0.08
CA GLY A 169 -7.74 10.79 0.69
C GLY A 169 -6.73 10.35 1.76
N ALA A 170 -5.47 10.80 1.67
CA ALA A 170 -4.51 10.60 2.76
C ALA A 170 -4.87 11.41 4.01
N GLY A 171 -5.44 12.61 3.86
CA GLY A 171 -5.93 13.42 4.97
C GLY A 171 -7.03 12.73 5.78
N ASP A 172 -7.93 12.01 5.10
CA ASP A 172 -9.03 11.29 5.72
C ASP A 172 -8.58 10.03 6.47
N ILE A 173 -7.60 9.31 5.91
CA ILE A 173 -7.17 7.99 6.42
C ILE A 173 -5.99 8.12 7.41
N LEU A 174 -5.11 9.09 7.18
CA LEU A 174 -3.83 9.29 7.87
C LEU A 174 -3.69 10.75 8.34
N PRO A 175 -4.63 11.29 9.15
CA PRO A 175 -4.64 12.71 9.49
C PRO A 175 -3.37 13.20 10.18
N ASN A 176 -2.78 12.41 11.08
CA ASN A 176 -1.55 12.77 11.80
C ASN A 176 -0.31 12.60 10.92
N CYS A 177 -0.20 11.50 10.17
CA CYS A 177 0.90 11.32 9.21
C CYS A 177 0.87 12.41 8.13
N THR A 178 -0.30 12.73 7.58
CA THR A 178 -0.48 13.79 6.58
C THR A 178 -0.06 15.15 7.10
N ALA A 179 -0.40 15.48 8.34
CA ALA A 179 0.03 16.72 8.98
C ALA A 179 1.56 16.82 9.15
N LEU A 180 2.25 15.68 9.38
CA LEU A 180 3.69 15.65 9.57
C LEU A 180 4.50 15.70 8.28
N VAL A 181 4.06 14.99 7.23
CA VAL A 181 4.87 14.78 6.02
C VAL A 181 4.18 15.19 4.73
N GLY A 182 2.94 15.65 4.78
CA GLY A 182 2.11 15.93 3.62
C GLY A 182 1.42 14.69 3.06
N GLY A 183 0.25 14.89 2.40
CA GLY A 183 -0.62 13.80 1.98
C GLY A 183 0.04 12.81 1.02
N LEU A 184 0.77 13.30 0.02
CA LEU A 184 1.43 12.44 -0.96
C LEU A 184 2.50 11.53 -0.33
N VAL A 185 3.32 12.07 0.58
CA VAL A 185 4.37 11.27 1.24
C VAL A 185 3.74 10.27 2.21
N ALA A 186 2.71 10.67 2.96
CA ALA A 186 1.96 9.78 3.84
C ALA A 186 1.31 8.62 3.06
N ALA A 187 0.67 8.91 1.92
CA ALA A 187 0.08 7.89 1.05
C ALA A 187 1.12 6.94 0.45
N ARG A 188 2.29 7.43 0.04
CA ARG A 188 3.40 6.59 -0.42
C ARG A 188 3.95 5.67 0.67
N LEU A 189 4.05 6.15 1.92
CA LEU A 189 4.43 5.31 3.06
C LEU A 189 3.38 4.21 3.31
N LEU A 190 2.10 4.54 3.24
CA LEU A 190 1.00 3.58 3.34
C LEU A 190 1.08 2.52 2.23
N SER A 191 1.27 2.95 0.97
CA SER A 191 1.39 2.05 -0.18
C SER A 191 2.59 1.10 -0.04
N ALA A 192 3.73 1.60 0.41
CA ALA A 192 4.93 0.80 0.65
C ALA A 192 4.79 -0.19 1.81
N ALA A 193 3.99 0.13 2.82
CA ALA A 193 3.67 -0.74 3.95
C ALA A 193 2.59 -1.79 3.60
N GLY A 194 1.71 -1.50 2.63
CA GLY A 194 0.67 -2.39 2.14
C GLY A 194 -0.69 -2.28 2.83
N SER A 195 -0.76 -1.72 4.04
CA SER A 195 -1.99 -1.40 4.77
C SER A 195 -1.73 -0.45 5.92
N LEU A 196 -2.79 0.19 6.45
CA LEU A 196 -2.69 1.02 7.66
C LEU A 196 -2.28 0.20 8.89
N ASP A 197 -2.78 -1.03 9.00
CA ASP A 197 -2.37 -1.98 10.05
C ASP A 197 -0.87 -2.30 10.01
N ALA A 198 -0.34 -2.55 8.81
CA ALA A 198 1.08 -2.83 8.62
C ALA A 198 1.92 -1.59 8.93
N LEU A 199 1.52 -0.41 8.45
CA LEU A 199 2.21 0.86 8.70
C LEU A 199 2.32 1.17 10.20
N ALA A 200 1.24 0.99 10.96
CA ALA A 200 1.20 1.22 12.41
C ALA A 200 2.10 0.27 13.22
N ARG A 201 2.36 -0.94 12.70
CA ARG A 201 3.25 -1.93 13.34
C ARG A 201 4.71 -1.74 13.01
N LEU A 202 5.05 -0.96 11.96
CA LEU A 202 6.44 -0.76 11.57
C LEU A 202 7.21 -0.02 12.68
N PRO A 203 8.41 -0.50 13.05
CA PRO A 203 9.32 0.23 13.90
C PRO A 203 9.87 1.46 13.16
N ALA A 204 10.24 2.50 13.90
CA ALA A 204 10.77 3.75 13.34
C ALA A 204 11.98 3.54 12.41
N ALA A 205 12.85 2.56 12.74
CA ALA A 205 14.00 2.24 11.90
C ALA A 205 13.59 1.72 10.50
N SER A 206 12.54 0.90 10.43
CA SER A 206 11.99 0.40 9.16
C SER A 206 11.30 1.53 8.39
N LEU A 207 10.53 2.39 9.06
CA LEU A 207 9.92 3.58 8.45
C LEU A 207 10.96 4.54 7.87
N GLN A 208 12.12 4.69 8.54
CA GLN A 208 13.21 5.56 8.07
C GLN A 208 13.69 5.17 6.66
N VAL A 209 13.81 3.89 6.38
CA VAL A 209 14.37 3.34 5.12
C VAL A 209 13.30 2.76 4.19
N LEU A 210 12.02 2.89 4.56
CA LEU A 210 10.91 2.38 3.75
C LEU A 210 10.97 2.97 2.33
N GLY A 211 10.91 2.10 1.31
CA GLY A 211 11.08 2.46 -0.09
C GLY A 211 12.54 2.44 -0.61
N ALA A 212 13.55 2.29 0.26
CA ALA A 212 14.97 2.20 -0.14
C ALA A 212 15.44 0.75 -0.33
N ARG A 213 14.59 -0.14 -0.90
CA ARG A 213 14.87 -1.58 -1.03
C ARG A 213 16.19 -1.88 -1.72
N ALA A 214 16.46 -1.28 -2.88
CA ALA A 214 17.68 -1.54 -3.65
C ALA A 214 18.94 -1.18 -2.84
N ALA A 215 18.97 -0.02 -2.18
CA ALA A 215 20.10 0.39 -1.35
C ALA A 215 20.25 -0.49 -0.09
N LEU A 216 19.14 -0.93 0.51
CA LEU A 216 19.16 -1.85 1.65
C LEU A 216 19.72 -3.22 1.25
N PHE A 217 19.27 -3.78 0.13
CA PHE A 217 19.81 -5.05 -0.38
C PHE A 217 21.27 -4.92 -0.81
N ALA A 218 21.68 -3.81 -1.42
CA ALA A 218 23.08 -3.56 -1.73
C ALA A 218 23.93 -3.55 -0.43
N HIS A 219 23.48 -2.86 0.62
CA HIS A 219 24.13 -2.88 1.93
C HIS A 219 24.31 -4.30 2.47
N LEU A 220 23.23 -5.09 2.48
CA LEU A 220 23.25 -6.45 3.02
C LEU A 220 24.13 -7.42 2.21
N ARG A 221 24.24 -7.22 0.89
CA ARG A 221 25.00 -8.11 -0.01
C ARG A 221 26.47 -7.72 -0.15
N THR A 222 26.77 -6.43 -0.15
CA THR A 222 28.12 -5.92 -0.51
C THR A 222 28.80 -5.15 0.62
N GLY A 223 28.14 -4.96 1.78
CA GLY A 223 28.66 -4.13 2.87
C GLY A 223 28.71 -2.63 2.54
N SER A 224 28.06 -2.19 1.45
CA SER A 224 27.95 -0.76 1.11
C SER A 224 27.29 0.02 2.24
N PRO A 225 27.48 1.36 2.37
CA PRO A 225 26.88 2.14 3.45
C PRO A 225 25.35 1.96 3.50
N PRO A 226 24.75 1.83 4.70
CA PRO A 226 23.31 1.64 4.82
C PRO A 226 22.55 2.89 4.37
N PRO A 227 21.33 2.73 3.79
CA PRO A 227 20.51 3.87 3.38
C PRO A 227 20.14 4.74 4.60
N LYS A 228 20.32 6.04 4.46
CA LYS A 228 19.99 7.02 5.52
C LYS A 228 18.51 7.38 5.55
N HIS A 229 17.80 7.18 4.46
CA HIS A 229 16.38 7.51 4.26
C HIS A 229 15.84 6.75 3.03
N GLY A 230 14.52 6.58 2.97
CA GLY A 230 13.77 6.07 1.83
C GLY A 230 12.81 7.14 1.31
N ILE A 231 11.49 6.82 1.27
CA ILE A 231 10.41 7.73 0.84
C ILE A 231 10.47 9.07 1.60
N LEU A 232 10.91 9.06 2.87
CA LEU A 232 11.06 10.27 3.69
C LEU A 232 11.99 11.32 3.09
N TYR A 233 12.84 10.96 2.13
CA TYR A 233 13.68 11.94 1.42
C TYR A 233 12.83 12.95 0.63
N GLN A 234 11.63 12.60 0.22
CA GLN A 234 10.72 13.50 -0.49
C GLN A 234 10.15 14.63 0.40
N HIS A 235 10.25 14.47 1.73
CA HIS A 235 9.85 15.52 2.65
C HIS A 235 10.89 16.65 2.70
N HIS A 236 10.45 17.91 2.52
CA HIS A 236 11.31 19.09 2.37
C HIS A 236 12.37 19.22 3.48
N ARG A 237 12.04 18.91 4.73
CA ARG A 237 12.98 19.02 5.86
C ARG A 237 14.10 18.00 5.80
N VAL A 238 13.87 16.82 5.21
CA VAL A 238 14.91 15.82 5.00
C VAL A 238 15.74 16.17 3.76
N HIS A 239 15.05 16.55 2.68
CA HIS A 239 15.69 16.91 1.42
C HIS A 239 16.65 18.09 1.59
N ASN A 240 16.19 19.19 2.22
CA ASN A 240 16.93 20.42 2.40
C ASN A 240 17.93 20.38 3.57
N ALA A 241 17.93 19.32 4.37
CA ALA A 241 18.89 19.18 5.45
C ALA A 241 20.33 18.99 4.91
N PRO A 242 21.35 19.56 5.58
CA PRO A 242 22.76 19.30 5.25
C PRO A 242 23.05 17.80 5.23
N ARG A 243 23.93 17.36 4.32
CA ARG A 243 24.23 15.92 4.10
C ARG A 243 24.62 15.17 5.38
N ASN A 244 25.34 15.81 6.29
CA ASN A 244 25.74 15.24 7.58
C ASN A 244 24.58 15.10 8.58
N ARG A 245 23.48 15.84 8.42
CA ARG A 245 22.32 15.86 9.32
C ARG A 245 21.10 15.15 8.76
N ARG A 246 21.02 14.88 7.45
CA ARG A 246 19.89 14.21 6.82
C ARG A 246 19.46 12.94 7.56
N GLY A 247 20.42 12.09 7.94
CA GLY A 247 20.13 10.87 8.67
C GLY A 247 19.53 11.11 10.05
N LYS A 248 19.97 12.17 10.78
CA LYS A 248 19.40 12.56 12.07
C LYS A 248 17.97 13.06 11.92
N VAL A 249 17.73 13.95 10.95
CA VAL A 249 16.39 14.48 10.66
C VAL A 249 15.44 13.37 10.23
N ALA A 250 15.86 12.50 9.31
CA ALA A 250 15.06 11.36 8.85
C ALA A 250 14.71 10.39 9.98
N ARG A 251 15.66 10.10 10.87
CA ARG A 251 15.42 9.23 12.04
C ARG A 251 14.42 9.86 13.02
N THR A 252 14.56 11.15 13.32
CA THR A 252 13.62 11.85 14.20
C THR A 252 12.23 11.89 13.59
N LEU A 253 12.12 12.21 12.30
CA LEU A 253 10.84 12.21 11.58
C LEU A 253 10.22 10.82 11.57
N ALA A 254 10.97 9.76 11.29
CA ALA A 254 10.49 8.38 11.32
C ALA A 254 9.98 7.95 12.69
N ALA A 255 10.65 8.38 13.78
CA ALA A 255 10.20 8.11 15.14
C ALA A 255 8.83 8.76 15.43
N ARG A 256 8.61 9.99 14.98
CA ARG A 256 7.33 10.69 15.11
C ARG A 256 6.25 10.08 14.21
N LEU A 257 6.60 9.69 12.99
CA LEU A 257 5.69 8.99 12.09
C LEU A 257 5.23 7.62 12.61
N ALA A 258 6.10 6.88 13.31
CA ALA A 258 5.69 5.62 13.94
C ALA A 258 4.60 5.82 15.01
N ILE A 259 4.61 6.96 15.70
CA ILE A 259 3.57 7.33 16.66
C ILE A 259 2.33 7.82 15.90
N ALA A 260 2.49 8.70 14.91
CA ALA A 260 1.41 9.22 14.08
C ALA A 260 0.60 8.10 13.42
N ALA A 261 1.27 7.10 12.83
CA ALA A 261 0.62 5.96 12.20
C ALA A 261 -0.22 5.12 13.18
N ARG A 262 0.22 5.01 14.44
CA ARG A 262 -0.57 4.36 15.50
C ARG A 262 -1.76 5.21 15.91
N LEU A 263 -1.61 6.52 16.03
CA LEU A 263 -2.72 7.43 16.29
C LEU A 263 -3.75 7.36 15.17
N ASP A 264 -3.31 7.38 13.91
CA ASP A 264 -4.18 7.26 12.74
C ASP A 264 -4.92 5.92 12.73
N ARG A 265 -4.24 4.82 13.08
CA ARG A 265 -4.86 3.47 13.09
C ARG A 265 -5.85 3.26 14.25
N TYR A 266 -5.53 3.73 15.44
CA TYR A 266 -6.28 3.37 16.65
C TYR A 266 -7.23 4.45 17.15
N ARG A 267 -6.96 5.74 16.83
CA ARG A 267 -7.84 6.87 17.18
C ARG A 267 -8.55 7.44 15.95
N GLY A 268 -7.88 7.51 14.81
CA GLY A 268 -8.42 8.06 13.56
C GLY A 268 -8.64 9.58 13.58
N THR A 269 -8.23 10.26 14.64
CA THR A 269 -8.40 11.71 14.82
C THR A 269 -7.06 12.41 14.93
N ARG A 270 -7.03 13.65 14.47
CA ARG A 270 -5.84 14.50 14.50
C ARG A 270 -5.53 14.94 15.95
N ASP A 271 -4.27 14.78 16.37
CA ASP A 271 -3.76 15.14 17.69
C ASP A 271 -2.82 16.34 17.56
N GLU A 272 -3.36 17.55 17.80
CA GLU A 272 -2.64 18.81 17.62
C GLU A 272 -1.48 18.98 18.59
N GLU A 273 -1.59 18.47 19.82
CA GLU A 273 -0.51 18.57 20.81
C GLU A 273 0.68 17.72 20.41
N PHE A 274 0.42 16.46 20.03
CA PHE A 274 1.44 15.58 19.49
C PHE A 274 2.12 16.19 18.26
N LEU A 275 1.36 16.77 17.34
CA LEU A 275 1.88 17.36 16.11
C LEU A 275 2.81 18.54 16.39
N LYS A 276 2.49 19.43 17.34
CA LYS A 276 3.36 20.52 17.78
C LYS A 276 4.68 19.99 18.33
N GLN A 277 4.64 19.02 19.24
CA GLN A 277 5.82 18.38 19.82
C GLN A 277 6.69 17.68 18.77
N ALA A 278 6.05 17.01 17.80
CA ALA A 278 6.71 16.33 16.71
C ALA A 278 7.43 17.32 15.78
N ASP A 279 6.77 18.42 15.43
CA ASP A 279 7.31 19.48 14.59
C ASP A 279 8.55 20.12 15.23
N GLU A 280 8.49 20.47 16.51
CA GLU A 280 9.63 21.00 17.27
C GLU A 280 10.81 20.03 17.34
N ALA A 281 10.54 18.73 17.53
CA ALA A 281 11.59 17.71 17.58
C ALA A 281 12.34 17.61 16.24
N VAL A 282 11.58 17.63 15.11
CA VAL A 282 12.17 17.57 13.77
C VAL A 282 12.95 18.87 13.46
N ARG A 283 12.43 20.03 13.85
CA ARG A 283 13.15 21.31 13.73
C ARG A 283 14.47 21.30 14.50
N ARG A 284 14.47 20.85 15.75
CA ARG A 284 15.69 20.72 16.57
C ARG A 284 16.71 19.78 15.95
N ALA A 285 16.28 18.67 15.34
CA ALA A 285 17.18 17.75 14.66
C ALA A 285 17.88 18.37 13.44
N GLY A 286 17.23 19.32 12.77
CA GLY A 286 17.77 20.06 11.61
C GLY A 286 18.66 21.23 11.99
N ARG A 287 18.37 21.91 13.10
CA ARG A 287 19.21 22.99 13.66
C ARG A 287 20.39 22.36 14.42
N GLY A 288 21.60 22.85 14.24
CA GLY A 288 22.72 22.42 15.05
C GLY A 288 22.58 22.92 16.50
N THR A 289 23.01 22.13 17.44
CA THR A 289 23.51 22.63 18.74
C THR A 289 24.78 23.33 18.50
#